data_f5319b06918d12a991f29ad2c59df7de
#
_entry.id   f5319b06918d12a991f29ad2c59df7de
#
_cell.length_a   1.000
_cell.length_b   1.000
_cell.length_c   1.000
_cell.angle_alpha   90.00
_cell.angle_beta   90.00
_cell.angle_gamma   90.00
#
_symmetry.space_group_name_H-M   'P 1'
#
loop_
_entity.id
_entity.type
_entity.pdbx_description
1 polymer ?
#
loop_
_entity_poly.entity_id
_entity_poly.type
_entity_poly.pdbx_seq_one_letter_code
_entity_poly.pdbx_strand_id
1 'polypeptide(L)'
;MARYDVARLNEFDGVVKKLRRALGVTAFGVNYFDLPPGAEGLEHNETQTNQEEVYVYVKGSGRLRIGGEEIEVCEGVVVRVDPEVTRQPVAGEDGLQWVAIGAPKDGAYQPPQWG
;
A
#
# COMPACT_ATOMS: atom_id res chain seq x y z
N MET A 1 1.34 -29.50 1.40
CA MET A 1 1.02 -28.12 1.81
C MET A 1 2.32 -27.32 1.92
N ALA A 2 2.39 -26.21 1.24
CA ALA A 2 3.56 -25.32 1.29
C ALA A 2 3.59 -24.57 2.62
N ARG A 3 4.79 -24.37 3.17
CA ARG A 3 4.98 -23.51 4.35
C ARG A 3 5.24 -22.06 3.94
N TYR A 4 5.50 -21.84 2.67
CA TYR A 4 5.74 -20.53 2.12
C TYR A 4 5.27 -20.48 0.68
N ASP A 5 5.04 -19.29 0.21
CA ASP A 5 4.68 -19.02 -1.18
C ASP A 5 5.61 -17.97 -1.74
N VAL A 6 5.83 -18.01 -3.04
CA VAL A 6 6.71 -17.07 -3.73
C VAL A 6 5.93 -16.48 -4.92
N ALA A 7 6.02 -15.18 -5.08
CA ALA A 7 5.48 -14.47 -6.24
C ALA A 7 6.54 -13.53 -6.78
N ARG A 8 6.47 -13.22 -8.07
CA ARG A 8 7.36 -12.27 -8.72
C ARG A 8 6.54 -11.10 -9.26
N LEU A 9 6.96 -9.89 -8.97
CA LEU A 9 6.20 -8.70 -9.39
C LEU A 9 6.00 -8.62 -10.89
N ASN A 10 6.97 -9.09 -11.67
CA ASN A 10 6.87 -9.05 -13.12
C ASN A 10 5.89 -10.09 -13.74
N GLU A 11 5.30 -10.92 -12.91
CA GLU A 11 4.27 -11.87 -13.36
C GLU A 11 2.85 -11.31 -13.22
N PHE A 12 2.70 -10.10 -12.70
CA PHE A 12 1.41 -9.44 -12.53
C PHE A 12 1.22 -8.35 -13.57
N ASP A 13 0.01 -8.27 -14.12
CA ASP A 13 -0.39 -7.20 -15.01
C ASP A 13 -1.15 -6.11 -14.25
N GLY A 14 -1.19 -4.91 -14.83
CA GLY A 14 -2.01 -3.81 -14.31
C GLY A 14 -1.37 -3.06 -13.14
N VAL A 15 -2.13 -2.08 -12.66
CA VAL A 15 -1.68 -1.16 -11.61
C VAL A 15 -1.58 -1.87 -10.27
N VAL A 16 -2.58 -2.68 -9.91
CA VAL A 16 -2.62 -3.35 -8.60
C VAL A 16 -2.16 -4.78 -8.73
N LYS A 17 -1.06 -5.10 -8.07
CA LYS A 17 -0.54 -6.47 -7.97
C LYS A 17 -1.02 -7.06 -6.66
N LYS A 18 -1.97 -8.00 -6.74
CA LYS A 18 -2.69 -8.54 -5.58
C LYS A 18 -1.86 -9.58 -4.84
N LEU A 19 -0.87 -9.12 -4.08
CA LEU A 19 0.09 -9.99 -3.41
C LEU A 19 -0.53 -10.84 -2.33
N ARG A 20 -1.43 -10.28 -1.52
CA ARG A 20 -2.12 -11.04 -0.48
C ARG A 20 -2.77 -12.29 -1.06
N ARG A 21 -3.47 -12.10 -2.16
CA ARG A 21 -4.19 -13.20 -2.83
C ARG A 21 -3.21 -14.23 -3.39
N ALA A 22 -2.18 -13.76 -4.07
CA ALA A 22 -1.19 -14.63 -4.71
C ALA A 22 -0.40 -15.46 -3.70
N LEU A 23 -0.09 -14.88 -2.55
CA LEU A 23 0.71 -15.52 -1.51
C LEU A 23 -0.15 -16.26 -0.47
N GLY A 24 -1.47 -16.06 -0.47
CA GLY A 24 -2.35 -16.68 0.51
C GLY A 24 -2.21 -16.11 1.92
N VAL A 25 -1.83 -14.83 2.03
CA VAL A 25 -1.69 -14.18 3.34
C VAL A 25 -3.06 -14.01 3.98
N THR A 26 -3.18 -14.38 5.26
CA THR A 26 -4.43 -14.27 6.01
C THR A 26 -4.39 -13.26 7.15
N ALA A 27 -3.20 -12.91 7.64
CA ALA A 27 -3.05 -12.07 8.83
C ALA A 27 -3.12 -10.57 8.55
N PHE A 28 -2.84 -10.14 7.33
CA PHE A 28 -2.85 -8.73 6.93
C PHE A 28 -3.04 -8.62 5.41
N GLY A 29 -3.39 -7.43 4.96
CA GLY A 29 -3.44 -7.14 3.54
C GLY A 29 -2.09 -6.65 3.04
N VAL A 30 -1.72 -7.05 1.84
CA VAL A 30 -0.52 -6.55 1.17
C VAL A 30 -0.74 -6.54 -0.34
N ASN A 31 -0.50 -5.39 -0.95
CA ASN A 31 -0.55 -5.24 -2.40
C ASN A 31 0.61 -4.37 -2.86
N TYR A 32 1.00 -4.55 -4.11
CA TYR A 32 1.99 -3.70 -4.75
C TYR A 32 1.29 -2.88 -5.83
N PHE A 33 1.60 -1.59 -5.88
CA PHE A 33 1.01 -0.67 -6.84
C PHE A 33 2.08 -0.14 -7.78
N ASP A 34 1.73 -0.10 -9.07
CA ASP A 34 2.57 0.44 -10.12
C ASP A 34 1.74 1.44 -10.91
N LEU A 35 1.74 2.67 -10.44
CA LEU A 35 0.94 3.75 -11.01
C LEU A 35 1.72 4.42 -12.13
N PRO A 36 1.20 4.42 -13.37
CA PRO A 36 1.95 4.96 -14.51
C PRO A 36 2.14 6.48 -14.40
N PRO A 37 3.12 7.02 -15.16
CA PRO A 37 3.41 8.47 -15.13
C PRO A 37 2.16 9.32 -15.31
N GLY A 38 1.99 10.31 -14.43
CA GLY A 38 0.90 11.28 -14.47
C GLY A 38 -0.46 10.76 -14.05
N ALA A 39 -0.60 9.47 -13.72
CA ALA A 39 -1.90 8.89 -13.40
C ALA A 39 -2.34 9.24 -11.98
N GLU A 40 -3.64 9.38 -11.81
CA GLU A 40 -4.27 9.50 -10.50
C GLU A 40 -4.83 8.13 -10.12
N GLY A 41 -4.56 7.69 -8.91
CA GLY A 41 -5.12 6.45 -8.39
C GLY A 41 -6.47 6.68 -7.76
N LEU A 42 -6.99 5.64 -7.12
CA LEU A 42 -8.28 5.67 -6.46
C LEU A 42 -8.24 6.51 -5.20
N GLU A 43 -9.18 7.43 -5.08
CA GLU A 43 -9.43 8.14 -3.83
C GLU A 43 -10.32 7.26 -2.94
N HIS A 44 -9.86 6.98 -1.72
CA HIS A 44 -10.60 6.10 -0.82
C HIS A 44 -10.22 6.29 0.64
N ASN A 45 -11.00 5.70 1.51
CA ASN A 45 -10.65 5.47 2.91
C ASN A 45 -10.93 4.00 3.24
N GLU A 46 -10.61 3.60 4.45
CA GLU A 46 -10.75 2.21 4.90
C GLU A 46 -11.69 2.07 6.08
N THR A 47 -12.70 2.95 6.17
CA THR A 47 -13.64 2.92 7.31
C THR A 47 -14.45 1.63 7.40
N GLN A 48 -14.76 1.00 6.26
CA GLN A 48 -15.54 -0.23 6.24
C GLN A 48 -14.82 -1.41 6.87
N THR A 49 -13.51 -1.46 6.74
CA THR A 49 -12.69 -2.55 7.24
C THR A 49 -11.86 -2.16 8.46
N ASN A 50 -11.90 -0.89 8.84
CA ASN A 50 -11.11 -0.32 9.93
C ASN A 50 -9.61 -0.61 9.79
N GLN A 51 -9.11 -0.65 8.57
CA GLN A 51 -7.70 -0.96 8.33
C GLN A 51 -6.81 0.26 8.46
N GLU A 52 -5.80 0.11 9.30
CA GLU A 52 -4.64 0.99 9.31
C GLU A 52 -3.69 0.52 8.23
N GLU A 53 -3.16 1.44 7.44
CA GLU A 53 -2.26 1.09 6.33
C GLU A 53 -0.91 1.77 6.45
N VAL A 54 0.10 1.10 5.89
CA VAL A 54 1.43 1.67 5.70
C VAL A 54 1.78 1.55 4.22
N TYR A 55 2.20 2.67 3.64
CA TYR A 55 2.70 2.71 2.27
C TYR A 55 4.22 2.87 2.29
N VAL A 56 4.91 1.95 1.64
CA VAL A 56 6.37 2.01 1.48
C VAL A 56 6.65 2.32 0.02
N TYR A 57 7.11 3.55 -0.27
CA TYR A 57 7.38 3.97 -1.64
C TYR A 57 8.74 3.46 -2.06
N VAL A 58 8.77 2.68 -3.13
CA VAL A 58 9.96 1.94 -3.54
C VAL A 58 10.56 2.43 -4.86
N LYS A 59 9.79 3.17 -5.67
CA LYS A 59 10.29 3.66 -6.96
C LYS A 59 9.45 4.85 -7.44
N GLY A 60 10.10 5.78 -8.13
CA GLY A 60 9.43 6.93 -8.72
C GLY A 60 9.15 8.04 -7.75
N SER A 61 8.25 8.92 -8.14
CA SER A 61 7.87 10.09 -7.35
C SER A 61 6.44 10.49 -7.64
N GLY A 62 5.88 11.28 -6.75
CA GLY A 62 4.52 11.77 -6.90
C GLY A 62 4.04 12.49 -5.66
N ARG A 63 2.74 12.45 -5.44
CA ARG A 63 2.09 13.09 -4.31
C ARG A 63 1.05 12.16 -3.73
N LEU A 64 0.82 12.31 -2.44
CA LEU A 64 -0.30 11.68 -1.77
C LEU A 64 -1.22 12.78 -1.27
N ARG A 65 -2.43 12.84 -1.79
CA ARG A 65 -3.48 13.70 -1.25
C ARG A 65 -4.04 12.97 -0.04
N ILE A 66 -3.96 13.60 1.12
CA ILE A 66 -4.27 12.92 2.38
C ILE A 66 -4.87 13.91 3.38
N GLY A 67 -6.11 13.63 3.82
CA GLY A 67 -6.77 14.43 4.85
C GLY A 67 -6.91 15.91 4.48
N GLY A 68 -7.12 16.23 3.21
CA GLY A 68 -7.22 17.62 2.74
C GLY A 68 -5.88 18.29 2.51
N GLU A 69 -4.79 17.61 2.76
CA GLU A 69 -3.42 18.08 2.48
C GLU A 69 -2.83 17.33 1.30
N GLU A 70 -1.64 17.75 0.89
CA GLU A 70 -0.91 17.09 -0.18
C GLU A 70 0.55 16.98 0.25
N ILE A 71 1.09 15.77 0.24
CA ILE A 71 2.49 15.54 0.60
C ILE A 71 3.24 14.94 -0.59
N GLU A 72 4.51 15.31 -0.73
CA GLU A 72 5.38 14.74 -1.74
C GLU A 72 5.87 13.38 -1.27
N VAL A 73 5.87 12.40 -2.18
CA VAL A 73 6.37 11.06 -1.91
C VAL A 73 7.31 10.62 -3.02
N CYS A 74 8.30 9.85 -2.65
CA CYS A 74 9.27 9.26 -3.58
C CYS A 74 9.92 8.05 -2.91
N GLU A 75 10.83 7.39 -3.63
CA GLU A 75 11.57 6.26 -3.09
C GLU A 75 12.13 6.57 -1.71
N GLY A 76 11.86 5.68 -0.77
CA GLY A 76 12.34 5.79 0.62
C GLY A 76 11.38 6.46 1.59
N VAL A 77 10.30 7.07 1.11
CA VAL A 77 9.27 7.64 1.98
C VAL A 77 8.35 6.53 2.47
N VAL A 78 7.97 6.59 3.74
CA VAL A 78 7.04 5.65 4.36
C VAL A 78 5.93 6.45 5.05
N VAL A 79 4.67 6.10 4.80
CA VAL A 79 3.52 6.82 5.33
C VAL A 79 2.56 5.86 6.02
N ARG A 80 2.16 6.19 7.25
CA ARG A 80 1.07 5.49 7.94
C ARG A 80 -0.22 6.27 7.76
N VAL A 81 -1.32 5.59 7.47
CA VAL A 81 -2.63 6.23 7.28
C VAL A 81 -3.68 5.55 8.13
N ASP A 82 -4.39 6.33 8.93
CA ASP A 82 -5.54 5.83 9.71
C ASP A 82 -6.72 5.51 8.79
N PRO A 83 -7.59 4.57 9.18
CA PRO A 83 -8.69 4.13 8.31
C PRO A 83 -9.65 5.23 7.86
N GLU A 84 -9.93 6.21 8.71
CA GLU A 84 -10.89 7.28 8.40
C GLU A 84 -10.34 8.38 7.49
N VAL A 85 -9.03 8.42 7.27
CA VAL A 85 -8.39 9.46 6.47
C VAL A 85 -8.54 9.13 4.99
N THR A 86 -9.18 10.01 4.24
CA THR A 86 -9.28 9.88 2.78
C THR A 86 -7.94 10.18 2.14
N ARG A 87 -7.51 9.34 1.21
CA ARG A 87 -6.24 9.49 0.51
C ARG A 87 -6.38 9.11 -0.95
N GLN A 88 -5.51 9.73 -1.76
CA GLN A 88 -5.44 9.47 -3.20
C GLN A 88 -4.01 9.63 -3.68
N PRO A 89 -3.41 8.61 -4.29
CA PRO A 89 -2.08 8.73 -4.88
C PRO A 89 -2.13 9.42 -6.24
N VAL A 90 -1.11 10.22 -6.54
CA VAL A 90 -0.92 10.86 -7.84
C VAL A 90 0.52 10.65 -8.26
N ALA A 91 0.73 9.97 -9.37
CA ALA A 91 2.07 9.72 -9.89
C ALA A 91 2.64 10.96 -10.58
N GLY A 92 3.93 11.17 -10.39
CA GLY A 92 4.70 12.17 -11.13
C GLY A 92 5.13 11.65 -12.50
N GLU A 93 6.11 12.33 -13.09
CA GLU A 93 6.57 12.04 -14.46
C GLU A 93 7.17 10.66 -14.65
N ASP A 94 7.75 10.10 -13.59
CA ASP A 94 8.42 8.80 -13.64
C ASP A 94 7.53 7.65 -13.14
N GLY A 95 6.27 7.94 -12.86
CA GLY A 95 5.41 6.97 -12.22
C GLY A 95 5.68 6.87 -10.72
N LEU A 96 4.91 6.03 -10.04
CA LEU A 96 5.03 5.86 -8.61
C LEU A 96 4.71 4.41 -8.23
N GLN A 97 5.62 3.77 -7.51
CA GLN A 97 5.43 2.39 -7.08
C GLN A 97 5.56 2.29 -5.57
N TRP A 98 4.67 1.53 -4.95
CA TRP A 98 4.70 1.34 -3.50
C TRP A 98 4.10 0.00 -3.09
N VAL A 99 4.47 -0.42 -1.90
CA VAL A 99 3.85 -1.54 -1.20
C VAL A 99 2.87 -0.97 -0.19
N ALA A 100 1.63 -1.46 -0.21
CA ALA A 100 0.63 -1.12 0.79
C ALA A 100 0.42 -2.34 1.70
N ILE A 101 0.53 -2.12 3.00
CA ILE A 101 0.31 -3.13 4.02
C ILE A 101 -0.79 -2.63 4.95
N GLY A 102 -1.80 -3.46 5.22
CA GLY A 102 -2.91 -3.05 6.07
C GLY A 102 -3.45 -4.16 6.93
N ALA A 103 -3.96 -3.78 8.09
CA ALA A 103 -4.64 -4.68 9.01
C ALA A 103 -5.64 -3.88 9.85
N PRO A 104 -6.71 -4.52 10.34
CA PRO A 104 -7.66 -3.84 11.23
C PRO A 104 -6.99 -3.35 12.50
N LYS A 105 -7.30 -2.13 12.93
CA LYS A 105 -6.74 -1.54 14.16
C LYS A 105 -7.14 -2.31 15.41
N ASP A 106 -8.27 -3.00 15.37
CA ASP A 106 -8.77 -3.83 16.46
C ASP A 106 -8.28 -5.28 16.39
N GLY A 107 -7.32 -5.55 15.52
CA GLY A 107 -6.72 -6.87 15.39
C GLY A 107 -5.82 -7.22 16.58
N ALA A 108 -5.47 -8.49 16.65
CA ALA A 108 -4.75 -9.05 17.79
C ALA A 108 -3.23 -9.09 17.57
N TYR A 109 -2.68 -8.09 16.92
CA TYR A 109 -1.23 -8.06 16.69
C TYR A 109 -0.47 -8.02 18.01
N GLN A 110 0.48 -8.92 18.16
CA GLN A 110 1.35 -9.01 19.32
C GLN A 110 2.78 -8.75 18.86
N PRO A 111 3.31 -7.54 19.06
CA PRO A 111 4.68 -7.27 18.66
C PRO A 111 5.68 -8.13 19.44
N PRO A 112 6.74 -8.62 18.80
CA PRO A 112 7.82 -9.27 19.53
C PRO A 112 8.53 -8.25 20.41
N GLN A 113 9.35 -8.76 21.34
CA GLN A 113 10.03 -7.90 22.31
C GLN A 113 10.86 -6.79 21.67
N TRP A 114 11.46 -7.07 20.51
CA TRP A 114 12.28 -6.09 19.77
C TRP A 114 11.46 -5.15 18.86
N GLY A 115 10.22 -5.47 18.64
CA GLY A 115 9.34 -4.73 17.73
C GLY A 115 8.39 -3.82 18.43
#